data_05432e48172e2a61d5c5ec258f73f4d3
#
_entry.id   05432e48172e2a61d5c5ec258f73f4d3
#
_cell.length_a   1.000
_cell.length_b   1.000
_cell.length_c   1.000
_cell.angle_alpha   90.00
_cell.angle_beta   90.00
_cell.angle_gamma   90.00
#
_symmetry.space_group_name_H-M   'P 1'
#
loop_
_entity.id
_entity.type
_entity.pdbx_description
1 polymer ?
#
loop_
_entity_poly.entity_id
_entity_poly.type
_entity_poly.pdbx_seq_one_letter_code
_entity_poly.pdbx_strand_id
1 'polypeptide(L)'
;VIGTFSELDAPLTPLSQGRRSLLSYLTGITYEMIQKEREQALHTCPQDIRNLADTMQAVLDHSYICAIGNEGKLKEESELFDVLETL
;
A
#
# COMPACT_ATOMS: atom_id res chain seq x y z
N VAL A 1 4.43 -6.97 -11.05
CA VAL A 1 3.24 -7.28 -11.86
C VAL A 1 2.62 -8.63 -11.49
N ILE A 2 3.38 -9.71 -11.53
CA ILE A 2 2.84 -11.05 -11.20
C ILE A 2 2.31 -11.10 -9.77
N GLY A 3 3.03 -10.56 -8.79
CA GLY A 3 2.58 -10.50 -7.40
C GLY A 3 1.27 -9.72 -7.22
N THR A 4 1.13 -8.59 -7.89
CA THR A 4 -0.08 -7.77 -7.89
C THR A 4 -1.28 -8.55 -8.43
N PHE A 5 -1.10 -9.27 -9.55
CA PHE A 5 -2.17 -10.07 -10.13
C PHE A 5 -2.53 -11.30 -9.30
N SER A 6 -1.58 -11.88 -8.58
CA SER A 6 -1.88 -12.98 -7.64
C SER A 6 -2.89 -12.57 -6.58
N GLU A 7 -2.83 -11.34 -6.10
CA GLU A 7 -3.80 -10.81 -5.13
C GLU A 7 -5.13 -10.45 -5.78
N LEU A 8 -5.09 -9.82 -6.97
CA LEU A 8 -6.30 -9.40 -7.69
C LEU A 8 -7.14 -10.59 -8.19
N ASP A 9 -6.49 -11.66 -8.60
CA ASP A 9 -7.13 -12.83 -9.20
C ASP A 9 -7.23 -14.04 -8.27
N ALA A 10 -6.98 -13.86 -6.97
CA ALA A 10 -7.14 -14.93 -6.00
C ALA A 10 -8.58 -15.48 -6.01
N PRO A 11 -8.76 -16.82 -6.10
CA PRO A 11 -10.08 -17.42 -6.05
C PRO A 11 -10.80 -17.07 -4.75
N LEU A 12 -12.05 -16.64 -4.87
CA LEU A 12 -12.87 -16.28 -3.72
C LEU A 12 -13.99 -17.30 -3.50
N THR A 13 -14.31 -17.59 -2.24
CA THR A 13 -15.51 -18.33 -1.90
C THR A 13 -16.76 -17.52 -2.28
N PRO A 14 -17.94 -18.15 -2.48
CA PRO A 14 -19.19 -17.42 -2.76
C PRO A 14 -19.48 -16.35 -1.73
N LEU A 15 -19.24 -16.62 -0.45
CA LEU A 15 -19.43 -15.64 0.64
C LEU A 15 -18.47 -14.43 0.47
N SER A 16 -17.20 -14.69 0.17
CA SER A 16 -16.19 -13.64 -0.05
C SER A 16 -16.52 -12.80 -1.28
N GLN A 17 -17.05 -13.41 -2.33
CA GLN A 17 -17.49 -12.70 -3.53
C GLN A 17 -18.67 -11.76 -3.20
N GLY A 18 -19.66 -12.23 -2.46
CA GLY A 18 -20.80 -11.45 -2.01
C GLY A 18 -20.36 -10.27 -1.13
N ARG A 19 -19.47 -10.52 -0.18
CA ARG A 19 -18.91 -9.48 0.69
C ARG A 19 -18.14 -8.42 -0.11
N ARG A 20 -17.33 -8.84 -1.05
CA ARG A 20 -16.57 -7.94 -1.92
C ARG A 20 -17.51 -7.06 -2.76
N SER A 21 -18.55 -7.65 -3.33
CA SER A 21 -19.57 -6.92 -4.10
C SER A 21 -20.31 -5.89 -3.25
N LEU A 22 -20.69 -6.27 -2.03
CA LEU A 22 -21.34 -5.35 -1.09
C LEU A 22 -20.43 -4.17 -0.74
N LEU A 23 -19.18 -4.43 -0.39
CA LEU A 23 -18.21 -3.38 -0.07
C LEU A 23 -17.96 -2.45 -1.26
N SER A 24 -17.84 -3.00 -2.48
CA SER A 24 -17.71 -2.20 -3.69
C SER A 24 -18.91 -1.30 -3.92
N TYR A 25 -20.11 -1.80 -3.69
CA TYR A 25 -21.33 -1.01 -3.78
C TYR A 25 -21.36 0.14 -2.76
N LEU A 26 -21.04 -0.15 -1.50
CA LEU A 26 -21.06 0.84 -0.41
C LEU A 26 -19.95 1.90 -0.56
N THR A 27 -18.82 1.55 -1.13
CA THR A 27 -17.67 2.46 -1.32
C THR A 27 -17.66 3.15 -2.68
N GLY A 28 -18.60 2.83 -3.57
CA GLY A 28 -18.69 3.42 -4.91
C GLY A 28 -17.65 2.92 -5.90
N ILE A 29 -17.03 1.76 -5.65
CA ILE A 29 -16.09 1.15 -6.59
C ILE A 29 -16.87 0.46 -7.71
N THR A 30 -16.64 0.91 -8.96
CA THR A 30 -17.28 0.37 -10.15
C THR A 30 -16.40 -0.68 -10.84
N TYR A 31 -17.02 -1.48 -11.71
CA TYR A 31 -16.30 -2.42 -12.56
C TYR A 31 -15.26 -1.72 -13.45
N GLU A 32 -15.59 -0.57 -13.99
CA GLU A 32 -14.70 0.25 -14.83
C GLU A 32 -13.45 0.70 -14.06
N MET A 33 -13.62 1.09 -12.79
CA MET A 33 -12.49 1.46 -11.93
C MET A 33 -11.55 0.27 -11.69
N ILE A 34 -12.10 -0.92 -11.45
CA ILE A 34 -11.34 -2.15 -11.27
C ILE A 34 -10.57 -2.50 -12.56
N GLN A 35 -11.21 -2.41 -13.72
CA GLN A 35 -10.55 -2.68 -15.00
C GLN A 35 -9.43 -1.68 -15.29
N LYS A 36 -9.64 -0.41 -15.00
CA LYS A 36 -8.61 0.62 -15.13
C LYS A 36 -7.39 0.34 -14.25
N GLU A 37 -7.61 -0.06 -13.01
CA GLU A 37 -6.53 -0.46 -12.09
C GLU A 37 -5.73 -1.64 -12.64
N ARG A 38 -6.42 -2.65 -13.17
CA ARG A 38 -5.78 -3.81 -13.80
C ARG A 38 -4.93 -3.42 -15.02
N GLU A 39 -5.46 -2.56 -15.88
CA GLU A 39 -4.71 -2.05 -17.05
C GLU A 39 -3.48 -1.25 -16.61
N GLN A 40 -3.60 -0.40 -15.61
CA GLN A 40 -2.47 0.35 -15.07
C GLN A 40 -1.39 -0.57 -14.51
N ALA A 41 -1.78 -1.62 -13.79
CA ALA A 41 -0.84 -2.61 -13.26
C ALA A 41 -0.11 -3.37 -14.38
N LEU A 42 -0.80 -3.74 -15.46
CA LEU A 42 -0.20 -4.41 -16.62
C LEU A 42 0.80 -3.54 -17.37
N HIS A 43 0.53 -2.25 -17.47
CA HIS A 43 1.34 -1.30 -18.22
C HIS A 43 2.38 -0.57 -17.36
N THR A 44 2.51 -0.93 -16.08
CA THR A 44 3.51 -0.35 -15.19
C THR A 44 4.92 -0.64 -15.69
N CYS A 45 5.71 0.41 -15.83
CA CYS A 45 7.11 0.33 -16.24
C CYS A 45 8.03 0.81 -15.10
N PRO A 46 9.35 0.55 -15.16
CA PRO A 46 10.30 1.00 -14.13
C PRO A 46 10.29 2.52 -13.90
N GLN A 47 9.96 3.31 -14.92
CA GLN A 47 9.87 4.76 -14.79
C GLN A 47 8.71 5.20 -13.91
N ASP A 48 7.57 4.50 -13.94
CA ASP A 48 6.43 4.79 -13.06
C ASP A 48 6.81 4.62 -11.60
N ILE A 49 7.59 3.58 -11.30
CA ILE A 49 8.11 3.33 -9.94
C ILE A 49 9.10 4.42 -9.54
N ARG A 50 9.98 4.84 -10.42
CA ARG A 50 10.92 5.94 -10.16
C ARG A 50 10.22 7.27 -9.90
N ASN A 51 9.11 7.52 -10.58
CA ASN A 51 8.30 8.72 -10.39
C ASN A 51 7.65 8.80 -9.00
N LEU A 52 7.54 7.67 -8.28
CA LEU A 52 7.08 7.64 -6.88
C LEU A 52 8.12 8.23 -5.90
N ALA A 53 9.37 8.40 -6.30
CA ALA A 53 10.43 8.92 -5.44
C ALA A 53 10.07 10.31 -4.90
N ASP A 54 9.49 11.18 -5.70
CA ASP A 54 9.07 12.52 -5.29
C ASP A 54 7.99 12.47 -4.21
N THR A 55 7.03 11.57 -4.35
CA THR A 55 5.97 11.35 -3.36
C THR A 55 6.55 10.83 -2.05
N MET A 56 7.46 9.86 -2.11
CA MET A 56 8.14 9.33 -0.94
C MET A 56 9.00 10.39 -0.25
N GLN A 57 9.70 11.21 -1.02
CA GLN A 57 10.49 12.31 -0.50
C GLN A 57 9.62 13.33 0.23
N ALA A 58 8.43 13.64 -0.28
CA ALA A 58 7.48 14.54 0.39
C ALA A 58 7.04 14.00 1.75
N VAL A 59 6.82 12.69 1.88
CA VAL A 59 6.50 12.05 3.17
C VAL A 59 7.65 12.18 4.15
N LEU A 60 8.88 11.95 3.71
CA LEU A 60 10.08 12.10 4.53
C LEU A 60 10.31 13.56 4.97
N ASP A 61 10.08 14.51 4.08
CA ASP A 61 10.22 15.95 4.36
C ASP A 61 9.24 16.43 5.44
N HIS A 62 8.08 15.78 5.54
CA HIS A 62 7.10 16.05 6.61
C HIS A 62 7.34 15.23 7.88
N SER A 63 8.39 14.43 7.93
CA SER A 63 8.74 13.55 9.06
C SER A 63 7.65 12.58 9.49
N TYR A 64 6.82 12.12 8.56
CA TYR A 64 5.77 11.11 8.79
C TYR A 64 6.36 9.71 8.78
N ILE A 65 7.16 9.39 9.79
CA ILE A 65 7.88 8.13 9.91
C ILE A 65 7.49 7.43 11.20
N CYS A 66 7.13 6.15 11.10
CA CYS A 66 6.92 5.27 12.24
C CYS A 66 7.72 3.99 12.03
N ALA A 67 8.45 3.56 13.05
CA ALA A 67 9.21 2.33 13.01
C ALA A 67 8.92 1.46 14.25
N ILE A 68 8.81 0.16 14.03
CA ILE A 68 8.67 -0.85 15.07
C ILE A 68 9.84 -1.82 14.93
N GLY A 69 10.60 -2.03 15.99
CA GLY A 69 11.77 -2.89 15.94
C GLY A 69 12.42 -3.13 17.28
N ASN A 70 13.67 -3.59 17.22
CA ASN A 70 14.45 -3.87 18.43
C ASN A 70 14.70 -2.59 19.24
N GLU A 71 14.39 -2.65 20.53
CA GLU A 71 14.51 -1.51 21.46
C GLU A 71 15.92 -0.90 21.47
N GLY A 72 16.96 -1.73 21.54
CA GLY A 72 18.35 -1.28 21.59
C GLY A 72 18.74 -0.52 20.33
N LYS A 73 18.40 -1.05 19.16
CA LYS A 73 18.70 -0.42 17.88
C LYS A 73 17.95 0.88 17.68
N LEU A 74 16.68 0.94 18.08
CA LEU A 74 15.89 2.17 18.00
C LEU A 74 16.44 3.26 18.93
N LYS A 75 16.93 2.89 20.11
CA LYS A 75 17.57 3.83 21.04
C LYS A 75 18.90 4.37 20.51
N GLU A 76 19.68 3.53 19.82
CA GLU A 76 20.93 3.97 19.15
C GLU A 76 20.66 5.05 18.09
N GLU A 77 19.54 4.95 17.41
CA GLU A 77 19.11 5.85 16.34
C GLU A 77 18.03 6.86 16.81
N SER A 78 18.00 7.16 18.10
CA SER A 78 16.97 8.01 18.73
C SER A 78 16.86 9.41 18.13
N GLU A 79 17.91 9.92 17.52
CA GLU A 79 17.93 11.22 16.86
C GLU A 79 16.97 11.31 15.66
N LEU A 80 16.61 10.16 15.07
CA LEU A 80 15.69 10.09 13.94
C LEU A 80 14.22 10.19 14.35
N PHE A 81 13.92 10.03 15.65
CA PHE A 81 12.55 9.94 16.15
C PHE A 81 12.26 10.98 17.21
N ASP A 82 11.09 11.61 17.12
CA ASP A 82 10.63 12.57 18.13
C ASP A 82 10.08 11.88 19.39
N VAL A 83 9.48 10.69 19.20
CA VAL A 83 8.88 9.91 20.28
C VAL A 83 9.34 8.45 20.19
N LEU A 84 9.81 7.91 21.31
CA LEU A 84 10.13 6.49 21.49
C LEU A 84 9.29 5.91 22.61
N GLU A 85 8.55 4.84 22.31
CA GLU A 85 7.69 4.16 23.28
C GLU A 85 8.00 2.65 23.28
N THR A 86 7.80 2.00 24.42
CA THR A 86 7.90 0.55 24.57
C THR A 86 6.49 -0.04 24.53
N LEU A 87 6.31 -1.08 23.72
CA LEU A 87 5.04 -1.82 23.61
C LEU A 87 4.89 -2.80 24.78
#